data_e857a803a1187be8011e29e30ca04d4b
#
_entry.id   e857a803a1187be8011e29e30ca04d4b
#
_cell.length_a   1.000
_cell.length_b   1.000
_cell.length_c   1.000
_cell.angle_alpha   90.00
_cell.angle_beta   90.00
_cell.angle_gamma   90.00
#
_symmetry.space_group_name_H-M   'P 1'
#
loop_
_entity.id
_entity.type
_entity.pdbx_description
1 polymer ?
#
loop_
_entity_poly.entity_id
_entity_poly.type
_entity_poly.pdbx_seq_one_letter_code
_entity_poly.pdbx_strand_id
1 'polypeptide(L)'
;MLFRSVKENHTQEALRVDQPVAALLRDLRQRGMLDDTLVLFTTEFGRTPFAQSEANTVGGGRDHNMYGFSVWMAGGGLKHGITHGSTDDVGWKSVDKPVYWHDFHATVLNLLGIDHQRLTYYHNGIERRLTNVHGEVVHDLLA
;
A
#
# COMPACT_ATOMS: atom_id res chain seq x y z
N MET A 1 3.80 -1.49 -20.27
CA MET A 1 3.86 -0.05 -20.66
C MET A 1 5.08 0.54 -19.95
N LEU A 2 6.14 0.87 -20.68
CA LEU A 2 7.34 1.47 -20.10
C LEU A 2 7.05 2.95 -19.83
N PHE A 3 7.12 3.38 -18.58
CA PHE A 3 7.03 4.80 -18.22
C PHE A 3 8.32 5.52 -18.66
N ARG A 4 8.30 6.03 -19.87
CA ARG A 4 9.47 6.70 -20.50
C ARG A 4 9.78 8.08 -19.92
N SER A 5 8.83 8.69 -19.20
CA SER A 5 9.01 9.99 -18.55
C SER A 5 8.25 10.03 -17.22
N VAL A 6 8.98 10.13 -16.11
CA VAL A 6 8.37 10.24 -14.77
C VAL A 6 7.56 11.53 -14.68
N LYS A 7 8.10 12.67 -15.17
CA LYS A 7 7.48 13.99 -15.02
C LYS A 7 6.14 14.08 -15.74
N GLU A 8 6.09 13.72 -17.03
CA GLU A 8 4.88 13.87 -17.84
C GLU A 8 3.80 12.87 -17.45
N ASN A 9 4.17 11.59 -17.32
CA ASN A 9 3.23 10.54 -17.01
C ASN A 9 2.64 10.69 -15.60
N HIS A 10 3.45 10.99 -14.58
CA HIS A 10 2.96 11.18 -13.22
C HIS A 10 2.00 12.37 -13.11
N THR A 11 2.28 13.47 -13.80
CA THR A 11 1.36 14.61 -13.78
C THR A 11 0.00 14.24 -14.35
N GLN A 12 -0.04 13.54 -15.47
CA GLN A 12 -1.30 13.14 -16.10
C GLN A 12 -2.06 12.12 -15.26
N GLU A 13 -1.38 11.11 -14.72
CA GLU A 13 -2.04 10.09 -13.90
C GLU A 13 -2.49 10.67 -12.54
N ALA A 14 -1.71 11.55 -11.93
CA ALA A 14 -2.11 12.24 -10.71
C ALA A 14 -3.40 13.07 -10.93
N LEU A 15 -3.51 13.81 -12.02
CA LEU A 15 -4.72 14.56 -12.36
C LEU A 15 -5.96 13.67 -12.53
N ARG A 16 -5.78 12.42 -12.97
CA ARG A 16 -6.89 11.47 -13.15
C ARG A 16 -7.40 10.88 -11.83
N VAL A 17 -6.53 10.74 -10.83
CA VAL A 17 -6.87 10.04 -9.58
C VAL A 17 -7.07 10.97 -8.38
N ASP A 18 -6.42 12.12 -8.35
CA ASP A 18 -6.41 13.02 -7.19
C ASP A 18 -7.81 13.53 -6.83
N GLN A 19 -8.52 14.13 -7.80
CA GLN A 19 -9.87 14.64 -7.58
C GLN A 19 -10.89 13.53 -7.25
N PRO A 20 -10.96 12.40 -7.98
CA PRO A 20 -11.87 11.30 -7.62
C PRO A 20 -11.61 10.72 -6.24
N VAL A 21 -10.36 10.52 -5.85
CA VAL A 21 -10.00 10.01 -4.52
C VAL A 21 -10.41 11.02 -3.44
N ALA A 22 -10.09 12.30 -3.62
CA ALA A 22 -10.49 13.34 -2.68
C ALA A 22 -12.02 13.48 -2.58
N ALA A 23 -12.74 13.33 -3.69
CA ALA A 23 -14.20 13.36 -3.72
C ALA A 23 -14.79 12.15 -2.98
N LEU A 24 -14.27 10.95 -3.19
CA LEU A 24 -14.70 9.73 -2.50
C LEU A 24 -14.56 9.89 -0.96
N LEU A 25 -13.39 10.31 -0.49
CA LEU A 25 -13.16 10.48 0.96
C LEU A 25 -14.06 11.55 1.57
N ARG A 26 -14.29 12.66 0.86
CA ARG A 26 -15.23 13.71 1.33
C ARG A 26 -16.68 13.21 1.36
N ASP A 27 -17.12 12.50 0.34
CA ASP A 27 -18.48 11.96 0.26
C ASP A 27 -18.74 10.95 1.38
N LEU A 28 -17.82 9.98 1.58
CA LEU A 28 -17.90 9.03 2.68
C LEU A 28 -17.96 9.73 4.04
N ARG A 29 -17.12 10.75 4.25
CA ARG A 29 -17.11 11.53 5.49
C ARG A 29 -18.39 12.31 5.70
N GLN A 30 -18.91 12.97 4.66
CA GLN A 30 -20.15 13.76 4.74
C GLN A 30 -21.38 12.89 5.02
N ARG A 31 -21.38 11.66 4.54
CA ARG A 31 -22.44 10.67 4.80
C ARG A 31 -22.29 9.95 6.13
N GLY A 32 -21.21 10.17 6.88
CA GLY A 32 -20.93 9.43 8.12
C GLY A 32 -20.56 7.95 7.87
N MET A 33 -20.11 7.62 6.66
CA MET A 33 -19.78 6.24 6.27
C MET A 33 -18.29 5.92 6.40
N LEU A 34 -17.43 6.93 6.56
CA LEU A 34 -15.98 6.71 6.55
C LEU A 34 -15.51 5.88 7.75
N ASP A 35 -16.18 6.00 8.90
CA ASP A 35 -15.83 5.25 10.11
C ASP A 35 -16.11 3.74 9.96
N ASP A 36 -17.07 3.37 9.09
CA ASP A 36 -17.46 1.99 8.79
C ASP A 36 -16.91 1.50 7.44
N THR A 37 -16.11 2.31 6.76
CA THR A 37 -15.56 1.99 5.44
C THR A 37 -14.05 2.10 5.44
N LEU A 38 -13.35 0.99 5.17
CA LEU A 38 -11.91 0.99 5.01
C LEU A 38 -11.55 1.31 3.55
N VAL A 39 -10.89 2.44 3.34
CA VAL A 39 -10.39 2.86 2.02
C VAL A 39 -8.89 2.59 1.95
N LEU A 40 -8.47 1.83 0.93
CA LEU A 40 -7.09 1.43 0.71
C LEU A 40 -6.58 2.00 -0.60
N PHE A 41 -5.42 2.65 -0.57
CA PHE A 41 -4.68 3.05 -1.76
C PHE A 41 -3.31 2.37 -1.74
N THR A 42 -3.13 1.41 -2.63
CA THR A 42 -1.97 0.52 -2.61
C THR A 42 -1.35 0.37 -3.99
N THR A 43 -0.12 -0.09 -4.01
CA THR A 43 0.62 -0.53 -5.20
C THR A 43 1.33 -1.84 -4.86
N GLU A 44 1.62 -2.67 -5.84
CA GLU A 44 2.28 -3.97 -5.64
C GLU A 44 3.78 -3.85 -5.34
N PHE A 45 4.41 -2.77 -5.76
CA PHE A 45 5.83 -2.45 -5.52
C PHE A 45 6.07 -0.94 -5.64
N GLY A 46 7.23 -0.48 -5.22
CA GLY A 46 7.71 0.89 -5.38
C GLY A 46 8.52 1.09 -6.66
N ARG A 47 9.25 2.20 -6.68
CA ARG A 47 10.19 2.53 -7.76
C ARG A 47 11.57 2.81 -7.19
N THR A 48 12.61 2.44 -7.95
CA THR A 48 13.99 2.69 -7.55
C THR A 48 14.30 4.19 -7.45
N PRO A 49 15.22 4.60 -6.57
CA PRO A 49 15.65 6.00 -6.48
C PRO A 49 16.51 6.45 -7.67
N PHE A 50 16.94 5.55 -8.53
CA PHE A 50 17.76 5.83 -9.71
C PHE A 50 16.99 5.63 -11.01
N ALA A 51 17.48 6.27 -12.08
CA ALA A 51 16.90 6.13 -13.41
C ALA A 51 17.08 4.71 -13.95
N GLN A 52 16.03 4.19 -14.59
CA GLN A 52 16.12 2.98 -15.37
C GLN A 52 16.97 3.29 -16.62
N SER A 53 18.09 2.61 -16.77
CA SER A 53 19.03 2.81 -17.88
C SER A 53 19.12 1.56 -18.73
N GLU A 54 19.18 1.74 -20.03
CA GLU A 54 19.55 0.72 -21.00
C GLU A 54 21.01 0.94 -21.44
N ALA A 55 21.60 -0.01 -22.15
CA ALA A 55 22.97 0.14 -22.66
C ALA A 55 23.12 1.46 -23.42
N ASN A 56 24.02 2.31 -22.94
CA ASN A 56 24.35 3.64 -23.47
C ASN A 56 23.22 4.71 -23.44
N THR A 57 22.15 4.49 -22.68
CA THR A 57 21.06 5.46 -22.57
C THR A 57 20.55 5.57 -21.14
N VAL A 58 20.58 6.78 -20.56
CA VAL A 58 19.94 7.06 -19.28
C VAL A 58 18.46 7.29 -19.53
N GLY A 59 17.62 6.37 -19.02
CA GLY A 59 16.16 6.48 -19.14
C GLY A 59 15.56 7.57 -18.25
N GLY A 60 14.43 8.12 -18.67
CA GLY A 60 13.64 9.07 -17.85
C GLY A 60 12.69 8.37 -16.85
N GLY A 61 12.67 7.05 -16.82
CA GLY A 61 11.85 6.23 -15.94
C GLY A 61 12.61 5.71 -14.71
N ARG A 62 11.89 4.93 -13.89
CA ARG A 62 12.44 4.24 -12.72
C ARG A 62 12.00 2.79 -12.75
N ASP A 63 12.88 1.89 -12.32
CA ASP A 63 12.60 0.46 -12.28
C ASP A 63 11.74 0.10 -11.06
N HIS A 64 11.25 -1.15 -11.03
CA HIS A 64 10.49 -1.70 -9.92
C HIS A 64 11.37 -1.85 -8.68
N ASN A 65 10.82 -1.53 -7.51
CA ASN A 65 11.51 -1.68 -6.24
C ASN A 65 10.60 -2.38 -5.22
N MET A 66 10.97 -3.59 -4.84
CA MET A 66 10.23 -4.35 -3.84
C MET A 66 10.61 -4.01 -2.39
N TYR A 67 11.71 -3.28 -2.17
CA TYR A 67 12.29 -3.07 -0.84
C TYR A 67 11.75 -1.84 -0.10
N GLY A 68 11.08 -0.95 -0.80
CA GLY A 68 10.51 0.25 -0.19
C GLY A 68 9.47 0.91 -1.07
N PHE A 69 8.27 1.11 -0.51
CA PHE A 69 7.18 1.87 -1.11
C PHE A 69 6.19 2.28 -0.02
N SER A 70 5.32 3.20 -0.34
CA SER A 70 4.30 3.69 0.57
C SER A 70 2.91 3.32 0.09
N VAL A 71 2.04 3.00 1.04
CA VAL A 71 0.60 2.85 0.86
C VAL A 71 -0.10 3.81 1.82
N TRP A 72 -1.37 4.13 1.58
CA TRP A 72 -2.15 4.82 2.58
C TRP A 72 -3.52 4.16 2.76
N MET A 73 -4.08 4.35 3.94
CA MET A 73 -5.39 3.84 4.33
C MET A 73 -6.18 4.94 5.04
N ALA A 74 -7.51 4.88 4.95
CA ALA A 74 -8.39 5.80 5.63
C ALA A 74 -9.68 5.12 6.09
N GLY A 75 -10.25 5.60 7.20
CA GLY A 75 -11.50 5.08 7.77
C GLY A 75 -11.35 3.76 8.52
N GLY A 76 -12.47 3.09 8.74
CA GLY A 76 -12.52 1.71 9.22
C GLY A 76 -11.76 1.40 10.52
N GLY A 77 -11.74 2.30 11.53
CA GLY A 77 -11.06 2.05 12.81
C GLY A 77 -9.55 2.29 12.80
N LEU A 78 -9.04 3.03 11.78
CA LEU A 78 -7.64 3.45 11.73
C LEU A 78 -7.38 4.75 12.50
N LYS A 79 -6.21 4.89 13.07
CA LYS A 79 -5.72 6.18 13.58
C LYS A 79 -5.57 7.18 12.45
N HIS A 80 -5.96 8.42 12.70
CA HIS A 80 -5.91 9.49 11.71
C HIS A 80 -4.61 10.28 11.79
N GLY A 81 -4.12 10.74 10.62
CA GLY A 81 -3.03 11.70 10.53
C GLY A 81 -1.67 11.20 11.03
N ILE A 82 -1.44 9.91 10.98
CA ILE A 82 -0.16 9.29 11.37
C ILE A 82 0.60 8.78 10.15
N THR A 83 1.91 8.69 10.31
CA THR A 83 2.80 7.95 9.43
C THR A 83 3.44 6.81 10.22
N HIS A 84 3.51 5.62 9.63
CA HIS A 84 4.11 4.44 10.24
C HIS A 84 5.26 3.94 9.37
N GLY A 85 6.42 3.83 9.98
CA GLY A 85 7.65 3.42 9.30
C GLY A 85 8.26 4.47 8.38
N SER A 86 9.47 4.22 7.93
CA SER A 86 10.19 5.06 6.97
C SER A 86 11.16 4.26 6.13
N THR A 87 11.53 4.84 4.99
CA THR A 87 12.63 4.37 4.16
C THR A 87 13.95 4.99 4.58
N ASP A 88 15.05 4.48 4.04
CA ASP A 88 16.35 5.15 4.09
C ASP A 88 16.30 6.51 3.36
N ASP A 89 17.38 7.29 3.51
CA ASP A 89 17.46 8.68 3.00
C ASP A 89 17.29 8.80 1.47
N VAL A 90 17.51 7.71 0.74
CA VAL A 90 17.39 7.69 -0.72
C VAL A 90 16.09 7.04 -1.21
N GLY A 91 15.27 6.49 -0.30
CA GLY A 91 14.03 5.79 -0.64
C GLY A 91 14.26 4.41 -1.28
N TRP A 92 15.40 3.76 -0.97
CA TRP A 92 15.73 2.44 -1.52
C TRP A 92 15.03 1.31 -0.81
N LYS A 93 15.10 1.29 0.52
CA LYS A 93 14.51 0.23 1.34
C LYS A 93 13.85 0.76 2.60
N SER A 94 12.86 0.04 3.11
CA SER A 94 12.29 0.29 4.42
C SER A 94 13.31 -0.02 5.51
N VAL A 95 13.52 0.89 6.46
CA VAL A 95 14.52 0.78 7.54
C VAL A 95 13.94 0.97 8.93
N ASP A 96 12.80 1.62 9.05
CA ASP A 96 12.08 1.77 10.30
C ASP A 96 10.70 1.13 10.19
N LYS A 97 10.32 0.31 11.17
CA LYS A 97 9.02 -0.36 11.27
C LYS A 97 8.52 -0.91 9.92
N PRO A 98 9.27 -1.79 9.25
CA PRO A 98 8.86 -2.33 7.96
C PRO A 98 7.55 -3.10 8.09
N VAL A 99 6.64 -2.90 7.14
CA VAL A 99 5.38 -3.65 7.05
C VAL A 99 5.45 -4.51 5.80
N TYR A 100 5.39 -5.81 5.96
CA TYR A 100 5.34 -6.75 4.85
C TYR A 100 3.90 -6.91 4.35
N TRP A 101 3.72 -7.37 3.13
CA TRP A 101 2.40 -7.60 2.56
C TRP A 101 1.52 -8.53 3.40
N HIS A 102 2.11 -9.51 4.05
CA HIS A 102 1.37 -10.40 4.95
C HIS A 102 0.83 -9.65 6.19
N ASP A 103 1.61 -8.70 6.74
CA ASP A 103 1.21 -7.88 7.88
C ASP A 103 0.14 -6.85 7.47
N PHE A 104 0.29 -6.27 6.28
CA PHE A 104 -0.73 -5.41 5.70
C PHE A 104 -2.07 -6.14 5.57
N HIS A 105 -2.09 -7.33 4.98
CA HIS A 105 -3.31 -8.13 4.83
C HIS A 105 -3.85 -8.63 6.18
N ALA A 106 -2.99 -9.00 7.13
CA ALA A 106 -3.43 -9.35 8.48
C ALA A 106 -4.12 -8.16 9.17
N THR A 107 -3.57 -6.97 9.01
CA THR A 107 -4.13 -5.72 9.56
C THR A 107 -5.48 -5.37 8.92
N VAL A 108 -5.59 -5.49 7.60
CA VAL A 108 -6.86 -5.29 6.86
C VAL A 108 -7.92 -6.27 7.33
N LEU A 109 -7.60 -7.55 7.44
CA LEU A 109 -8.53 -8.57 7.93
C LEU A 109 -8.96 -8.29 9.37
N ASN A 110 -8.03 -7.90 10.24
CA ASN A 110 -8.35 -7.53 11.62
C ASN A 110 -9.32 -6.34 11.69
N LEU A 111 -9.12 -5.29 10.87
CA LEU A 111 -10.04 -4.16 10.77
C LEU A 111 -11.44 -4.56 10.28
N LEU A 112 -11.55 -5.61 9.48
CA LEU A 112 -12.81 -6.20 9.05
C LEU A 112 -13.42 -7.17 10.09
N GLY A 113 -12.80 -7.32 11.27
CA GLY A 113 -13.25 -8.24 12.31
C GLY A 113 -12.95 -9.71 12.02
N ILE A 114 -12.05 -9.98 11.08
CA ILE A 114 -11.69 -11.34 10.65
C ILE A 114 -10.33 -11.72 11.22
N ASP A 115 -10.28 -12.83 11.95
CA ASP A 115 -9.03 -13.44 12.39
C ASP A 115 -8.34 -14.12 11.19
N HIS A 116 -7.24 -13.52 10.72
CA HIS A 116 -6.48 -13.99 9.57
C HIS A 116 -5.85 -15.38 9.79
N GLN A 117 -5.63 -15.80 11.05
CA GLN A 117 -5.08 -17.12 11.36
C GLN A 117 -6.12 -18.22 11.27
N ARG A 118 -7.38 -17.88 11.49
CA ARG A 118 -8.53 -18.80 11.40
C ARG A 118 -9.19 -18.79 10.02
N LEU A 119 -8.94 -17.77 9.21
CA LEU A 119 -9.45 -17.72 7.85
C LEU A 119 -8.61 -18.64 6.95
N THR A 120 -9.13 -19.82 6.70
CA THR A 120 -8.48 -20.82 5.83
C THR A 120 -9.34 -21.14 4.61
N TYR A 121 -8.68 -21.62 3.58
CA TYR A 121 -9.33 -22.24 2.41
C TYR A 121 -8.61 -23.53 2.05
N TYR A 122 -9.39 -24.54 1.68
CA TYR A 122 -8.85 -25.83 1.27
C TYR A 122 -8.37 -25.76 -0.19
N HIS A 123 -7.10 -26.12 -0.42
CA HIS A 123 -6.53 -26.21 -1.75
C HIS A 123 -5.47 -27.30 -1.84
N ASN A 124 -5.62 -28.21 -2.80
CA ASN A 124 -4.68 -29.30 -3.05
C ASN A 124 -4.33 -30.13 -1.80
N GLY A 125 -5.32 -30.51 -1.02
CA GLY A 125 -5.14 -31.37 0.17
C GLY A 125 -4.66 -30.64 1.42
N ILE A 126 -4.53 -29.31 1.40
CA ILE A 126 -4.00 -28.51 2.51
C ILE A 126 -4.93 -27.32 2.80
N GLU A 127 -5.20 -27.08 4.09
CA GLU A 127 -5.79 -25.84 4.56
C GLU A 127 -4.75 -24.71 4.49
N ARG A 128 -5.04 -23.67 3.72
CA ARG A 128 -4.15 -22.53 3.51
C ARG A 128 -4.74 -21.27 4.08
N ARG A 129 -3.90 -20.43 4.66
CA ARG A 129 -4.25 -19.06 5.06
C ARG A 129 -3.85 -18.07 4.00
N LEU A 130 -4.57 -16.95 3.88
CA LEU A 130 -4.21 -15.83 3.00
C LEU A 130 -2.83 -15.25 3.33
N THR A 131 -2.51 -15.17 4.61
CA THR A 131 -1.23 -14.67 5.14
C THR A 131 -0.15 -15.75 5.24
N ASN A 132 -0.40 -16.97 4.76
CA ASN A 132 0.47 -18.13 4.86
C ASN A 132 0.86 -18.41 6.33
N VAL A 133 2.15 -18.58 6.63
CA VAL A 133 2.70 -18.74 7.99
C VAL A 133 3.12 -17.41 8.63
N HIS A 134 2.92 -16.32 7.92
CA HIS A 134 3.31 -14.95 8.29
C HIS A 134 2.09 -14.12 8.64
N GLY A 135 2.30 -12.83 8.82
CA GLY A 135 1.28 -11.82 9.03
C GLY A 135 1.12 -11.50 10.52
N GLU A 136 1.53 -10.31 10.87
CA GLU A 136 1.31 -9.70 12.18
C GLU A 136 0.43 -8.46 12.00
N VAL A 137 -0.57 -8.33 12.89
CA VAL A 137 -1.41 -7.13 12.88
C VAL A 137 -0.60 -5.94 13.36
N VAL A 138 -0.56 -4.87 12.57
CA VAL A 138 0.16 -3.64 12.91
C VAL A 138 -0.71 -2.80 13.84
N HIS A 139 -0.70 -3.11 15.13
CA HIS A 139 -1.52 -2.47 16.15
C HIS A 139 -1.27 -0.96 16.29
N ASP A 140 -0.09 -0.47 15.94
CA ASP A 140 0.23 0.95 15.95
C ASP A 140 -0.71 1.79 15.05
N LEU A 141 -1.32 1.18 14.04
CA LEU A 141 -2.24 1.82 13.10
C LEU A 141 -3.70 1.86 13.59
N LEU A 142 -4.05 1.07 14.60
CA LEU A 142 -5.44 0.89 15.06
C LEU A 142 -5.83 1.99 16.06
N ALA A 143 -7.07 2.51 15.96
CA ALA A 143 -7.64 3.51 16.84
C ALA A 143 -8.00 2.95 18.23
#